data_b29536c0e8dc5fd1df33688216cd4778
#
_entry.id   b29536c0e8dc5fd1df33688216cd4778
#
_cell.length_a   1.000
_cell.length_b   1.000
_cell.length_c   1.000
_cell.angle_alpha   90.00
_cell.angle_beta   90.00
_cell.angle_gamma   90.00
#
_symmetry.space_group_name_H-M   'P 1'
#
loop_
_entity.id
_entity.type
_entity.pdbx_description
1 polymer ?
#
loop_
_entity_poly.entity_id
_entity_poly.type
_entity_poly.pdbx_seq_one_letter_code
_entity_poly.pdbx_strand_id
1 'polypeptide(L)'
;MTGKTVLILGGGIGGLVAANELRRPLPDEHRVVLVEKNPKHTFAPSYLWLMTGDRRPEQITQDVRQLVLPGVDLHLAEGQTIDIANSTVQTSTQMLHYDYLVVALGAELAPETIPGLVESAHTFYTFDGAVKLRDALPDFSGRTVAVVVSALPYKCPGAPHEGAMLIADFFRKRGLDQKVEVHLFTPEPQPMPVAGPALGEAVRQMLSNNGVSFHALHKLSRVDEDARELHFEGKDDFQYDLLVAIPPHRGSRVACEAGLTNEAGWIPVDRLTLQTQTEGAYALGDATAVSIPGRWKPEVPLMLPKAGVFAHAQAKVVAQRITAEISGEDFLSEFPGVGYCMLAAG
;
A
#
# COMPACT_ATOMS: atom_id res chain seq x y z
N MET A 1 5.54 38.90 -1.02
CA MET A 1 4.58 37.90 -1.56
C MET A 1 3.78 37.36 -0.41
N THR A 2 2.47 37.17 -0.54
CA THR A 2 1.67 36.51 0.51
C THR A 2 2.10 35.08 0.65
N GLY A 3 2.24 34.59 1.89
CA GLY A 3 2.66 33.21 2.15
C GLY A 3 1.73 32.17 1.47
N LYS A 4 2.30 31.11 0.94
CA LYS A 4 1.58 30.01 0.27
C LYS A 4 1.27 28.89 1.27
N THR A 5 0.15 28.17 1.04
CA THR A 5 -0.24 27.00 1.82
C THR A 5 -0.13 25.74 0.97
N VAL A 6 0.72 24.81 1.40
CA VAL A 6 0.81 23.46 0.84
C VAL A 6 0.05 22.50 1.76
N LEU A 7 -1.03 21.93 1.26
CA LEU A 7 -1.88 20.98 1.99
C LEU A 7 -1.62 19.57 1.55
N ILE A 8 -1.29 18.67 2.50
CA ILE A 8 -0.98 17.27 2.27
C ILE A 8 -2.07 16.42 2.93
N LEU A 9 -2.70 15.56 2.17
CA LEU A 9 -3.72 14.62 2.65
C LEU A 9 -3.14 13.21 2.81
N GLY A 10 -3.11 12.73 4.05
CA GLY A 10 -2.62 11.41 4.43
C GLY A 10 -1.21 11.43 5.00
N GLY A 11 -1.04 10.94 6.24
CA GLY A 11 0.21 10.82 6.98
C GLY A 11 0.87 9.44 6.86
N GLY A 12 0.71 8.77 5.72
CA GLY A 12 1.48 7.59 5.37
C GLY A 12 2.94 7.93 5.02
N ILE A 13 3.72 6.96 4.53
CA ILE A 13 5.13 7.16 4.16
C ILE A 13 5.29 8.39 3.24
N GLY A 14 4.49 8.45 2.18
CA GLY A 14 4.59 9.55 1.22
C GLY A 14 4.28 10.91 1.80
N GLY A 15 3.17 11.05 2.55
CA GLY A 15 2.75 12.33 3.11
C GLY A 15 3.69 12.84 4.21
N LEU A 16 4.17 11.97 5.10
CA LEU A 16 5.17 12.33 6.10
C LEU A 16 6.48 12.82 5.47
N VAL A 17 6.96 12.12 4.45
CA VAL A 17 8.17 12.53 3.71
C VAL A 17 7.92 13.86 3.01
N ALA A 18 6.80 14.03 2.29
CA ALA A 18 6.48 15.27 1.60
C ALA A 18 6.41 16.46 2.56
N ALA A 19 5.73 16.31 3.71
CA ALA A 19 5.62 17.37 4.72
C ALA A 19 6.98 17.79 5.25
N ASN A 20 7.84 16.84 5.58
CA ASN A 20 9.17 17.12 6.12
C ASN A 20 10.12 17.69 5.05
N GLU A 21 10.09 17.17 3.83
CA GLU A 21 10.92 17.69 2.73
C GLU A 21 10.50 19.09 2.29
N LEU A 22 9.22 19.42 2.33
CA LEU A 22 8.70 20.78 2.08
C LEU A 22 9.10 21.74 3.20
N ARG A 23 9.00 21.33 4.48
CA ARG A 23 9.25 22.24 5.60
C ARG A 23 10.72 22.69 5.68
N ARG A 24 11.67 21.87 5.24
CA ARG A 24 13.10 22.20 5.33
C ARG A 24 13.52 23.43 4.52
N PRO A 25 13.19 23.56 3.22
CA PRO A 25 13.60 24.67 2.40
C PRO A 25 12.67 25.88 2.45
N LEU A 26 11.37 25.68 2.75
CA LEU A 26 10.40 26.77 2.67
C LEU A 26 10.55 27.74 3.83
N PRO A 27 10.56 29.08 3.62
CA PRO A 27 10.48 30.08 4.67
C PRO A 27 9.23 29.93 5.54
N ASP A 28 9.27 30.45 6.77
CA ASP A 28 8.17 30.33 7.75
C ASP A 28 6.88 31.06 7.35
N GLU A 29 6.95 31.99 6.41
CA GLU A 29 5.77 32.65 5.83
C GLU A 29 4.89 31.68 5.02
N HIS A 30 5.45 30.55 4.53
CA HIS A 30 4.71 29.50 3.84
C HIS A 30 4.28 28.41 4.82
N ARG A 31 3.04 27.98 4.70
CA ARG A 31 2.47 26.95 5.56
C ARG A 31 2.59 25.56 4.90
N VAL A 32 3.03 24.59 5.67
CA VAL A 32 2.99 23.16 5.31
C VAL A 32 2.01 22.48 6.25
N VAL A 33 0.87 22.07 5.73
CA VAL A 33 -0.25 21.48 6.49
C VAL A 33 -0.36 20.01 6.16
N LEU A 34 -0.28 19.13 7.17
CA LEU A 34 -0.49 17.69 7.04
C LEU A 34 -1.80 17.30 7.72
N VAL A 35 -2.72 16.71 6.96
CA VAL A 35 -3.97 16.13 7.49
C VAL A 35 -3.81 14.62 7.61
N GLU A 36 -3.94 14.08 8.83
CA GLU A 36 -3.89 12.64 9.13
C GLU A 36 -4.97 12.29 10.15
N LYS A 37 -5.72 11.24 9.88
CA LYS A 37 -6.81 10.82 10.77
C LYS A 37 -6.35 10.01 11.99
N ASN A 38 -5.24 9.31 11.86
CA ASN A 38 -4.72 8.44 12.90
C ASN A 38 -3.62 9.16 13.71
N PRO A 39 -3.72 9.24 15.04
CA PRO A 39 -2.68 9.85 15.88
C PRO A 39 -1.41 8.98 15.96
N LYS A 40 -1.49 7.72 15.57
CA LYS A 40 -0.40 6.76 15.56
C LYS A 40 -0.07 6.32 14.14
N HIS A 41 1.17 6.47 13.75
CA HIS A 41 1.72 5.87 12.54
C HIS A 41 2.22 4.46 12.86
N THR A 42 1.87 3.49 12.00
CA THR A 42 2.37 2.11 12.11
C THR A 42 3.19 1.78 10.88
N PHE A 43 4.36 1.18 11.09
CA PHE A 43 5.26 0.82 10.00
C PHE A 43 4.80 -0.46 9.31
N ALA A 44 4.00 -0.31 8.25
CA ALA A 44 3.33 -1.42 7.57
C ALA A 44 4.27 -2.55 7.09
N PRO A 45 5.50 -2.31 6.60
CA PRO A 45 6.41 -3.41 6.27
C PRO A 45 6.69 -4.37 7.43
N SER A 46 6.54 -3.91 8.67
CA SER A 46 6.75 -4.74 9.88
C SER A 46 5.53 -5.57 10.28
N TYR A 47 4.40 -5.46 9.61
CA TYR A 47 3.24 -6.33 9.90
C TYR A 47 3.56 -7.81 9.65
N LEU A 48 4.48 -8.11 8.73
CA LEU A 48 4.99 -9.44 8.47
C LEU A 48 5.66 -10.08 9.71
N TRP A 49 6.47 -9.31 10.43
CA TRP A 49 7.09 -9.77 11.68
C TRP A 49 6.17 -9.64 12.90
N LEU A 50 5.15 -8.75 12.82
CA LEU A 50 4.12 -8.66 13.84
C LEU A 50 3.24 -9.92 13.82
N MET A 51 2.81 -10.40 12.65
CA MET A 51 1.96 -11.58 12.52
C MET A 51 2.64 -12.87 13.00
N THR A 52 3.98 -12.96 12.92
CA THR A 52 4.74 -14.12 13.40
C THR A 52 5.19 -14.00 14.86
N GLY A 53 4.98 -12.82 15.47
CA GLY A 53 5.38 -12.53 16.84
C GLY A 53 6.83 -12.12 17.01
N ASP A 54 7.58 -11.96 15.90
CA ASP A 54 8.99 -11.51 15.92
C ASP A 54 9.12 -10.02 16.29
N ARG A 55 8.03 -9.26 16.17
CA ARG A 55 7.92 -7.86 16.63
C ARG A 55 6.65 -7.65 17.44
N ARG A 56 6.77 -6.77 18.44
CA ARG A 56 5.61 -6.34 19.24
C ARG A 56 5.00 -5.06 18.65
N PRO A 57 3.69 -4.81 18.89
CA PRO A 57 2.98 -3.62 18.42
C PRO A 57 3.72 -2.30 18.71
N GLU A 58 4.29 -2.15 19.90
CA GLU A 58 4.95 -0.92 20.36
C GLU A 58 6.25 -0.62 19.60
N GLN A 59 6.89 -1.66 19.06
CA GLN A 59 8.14 -1.51 18.30
C GLN A 59 7.94 -0.95 16.90
N ILE A 60 6.72 -1.02 16.38
CA ILE A 60 6.36 -0.62 15.01
C ILE A 60 5.36 0.53 14.95
N THR A 61 5.04 1.10 16.10
CA THR A 61 4.06 2.18 16.26
C THR A 61 4.72 3.41 16.84
N GLN A 62 4.43 4.58 16.26
CA GLN A 62 4.96 5.86 16.71
C GLN A 62 3.85 6.92 16.68
N ASP A 63 3.86 7.87 17.63
CA ASP A 63 3.00 9.05 17.55
C ASP A 63 3.38 9.88 16.32
N VAL A 64 2.41 10.22 15.48
CA VAL A 64 2.64 10.97 14.24
C VAL A 64 3.24 12.33 14.50
N ARG A 65 2.96 12.95 15.67
CA ARG A 65 3.55 14.24 16.08
C ARG A 65 5.06 14.20 16.22
N GLN A 66 5.63 13.02 16.49
CA GLN A 66 7.07 12.83 16.61
C GLN A 66 7.76 12.55 15.27
N LEU A 67 6.97 12.37 14.21
CA LEU A 67 7.45 12.07 12.85
C LEU A 67 7.47 13.29 11.94
N VAL A 68 6.86 14.40 12.37
CA VAL A 68 6.86 15.66 11.62
C VAL A 68 7.87 16.64 12.21
N LEU A 69 8.52 17.43 11.35
CA LEU A 69 9.42 18.47 11.75
C LEU A 69 8.67 19.64 12.42
N PRO A 70 9.33 20.39 13.32
CA PRO A 70 8.80 21.67 13.79
C PRO A 70 8.46 22.59 12.62
N GLY A 71 7.30 23.26 12.70
CA GLY A 71 6.79 24.13 11.64
C GLY A 71 5.91 23.43 10.61
N VAL A 72 5.73 22.10 10.68
CA VAL A 72 4.63 21.40 10.01
C VAL A 72 3.38 21.54 10.86
N ASP A 73 2.31 22.08 10.27
CA ASP A 73 1.00 22.22 10.90
C ASP A 73 0.22 20.90 10.76
N LEU A 74 0.26 20.06 11.80
CA LEU A 74 -0.38 18.75 11.81
C LEU A 74 -1.83 18.85 12.29
N HIS A 75 -2.77 18.53 11.39
CA HIS A 75 -4.19 18.38 11.69
C HIS A 75 -4.57 16.92 11.86
N LEU A 76 -4.87 16.51 13.09
CA LEU A 76 -5.43 15.19 13.38
C LEU A 76 -6.93 15.19 13.05
N ALA A 77 -7.25 14.95 11.78
CA ALA A 77 -8.60 14.97 11.25
C ALA A 77 -8.70 14.07 10.01
N GLU A 78 -9.91 13.61 9.69
CA GLU A 78 -10.16 12.90 8.44
C GLU A 78 -10.50 13.90 7.33
N GLY A 79 -9.82 13.79 6.18
CA GLY A 79 -10.22 14.51 4.96
C GLY A 79 -11.50 13.89 4.40
N GLN A 80 -12.55 14.69 4.26
CA GLN A 80 -13.88 14.23 3.88
C GLN A 80 -14.24 14.57 2.44
N THR A 81 -13.88 15.78 2.00
CA THR A 81 -14.20 16.25 0.63
C THR A 81 -13.07 17.15 0.13
N ILE A 82 -12.73 17.01 -1.13
CA ILE A 82 -11.80 17.90 -1.84
C ILE A 82 -12.62 18.68 -2.86
N ASP A 83 -12.64 20.01 -2.75
CA ASP A 83 -13.20 20.91 -3.72
C ASP A 83 -12.09 21.56 -4.54
N ILE A 84 -11.83 21.00 -5.70
CA ILE A 84 -10.77 21.46 -6.60
C ILE A 84 -11.06 22.87 -7.14
N ALA A 85 -12.31 23.17 -7.45
CA ALA A 85 -12.69 24.45 -8.05
C ALA A 85 -12.45 25.63 -7.10
N ASN A 86 -12.65 25.41 -5.80
CA ASN A 86 -12.49 26.43 -4.76
C ASN A 86 -11.17 26.31 -3.98
N SER A 87 -10.29 25.34 -4.34
CA SER A 87 -9.03 25.06 -3.66
C SER A 87 -9.22 24.86 -2.16
N THR A 88 -10.19 24.01 -1.77
CA THR A 88 -10.49 23.71 -0.37
C THR A 88 -10.60 22.22 -0.11
N VAL A 89 -10.30 21.85 1.14
CA VAL A 89 -10.56 20.52 1.69
C VAL A 89 -11.41 20.65 2.93
N GLN A 90 -12.55 19.99 2.95
CA GLN A 90 -13.34 19.81 4.16
C GLN A 90 -12.77 18.61 4.93
N THR A 91 -12.39 18.86 6.16
CA THR A 91 -12.00 17.83 7.13
C THR A 91 -13.13 17.57 8.13
N SER A 92 -12.96 16.55 8.96
CA SER A 92 -13.90 16.25 10.07
C SER A 92 -13.97 17.37 11.12
N THR A 93 -13.05 18.34 11.11
CA THR A 93 -12.98 19.42 12.11
C THR A 93 -13.16 20.81 11.51
N GLN A 94 -12.68 21.05 10.29
CA GLN A 94 -12.72 22.38 9.66
C GLN A 94 -12.48 22.31 8.15
N MET A 95 -12.75 23.40 7.47
CA MET A 95 -12.38 23.63 6.08
C MET A 95 -10.98 24.25 6.00
N LEU A 96 -10.14 23.74 5.11
CA LEU A 96 -8.78 24.20 4.85
C LEU A 96 -8.65 24.68 3.42
N HIS A 97 -8.06 25.86 3.23
CA HIS A 97 -7.69 26.39 1.91
C HIS A 97 -6.25 26.02 1.58
N TYR A 98 -5.95 25.85 0.30
CA TYR A 98 -4.61 25.56 -0.17
C TYR A 98 -4.26 26.33 -1.46
N ASP A 99 -2.97 26.57 -1.67
CA ASP A 99 -2.40 26.98 -2.95
C ASP A 99 -1.87 25.75 -3.72
N TYR A 100 -1.37 24.76 -2.97
CA TYR A 100 -0.89 23.49 -3.48
C TYR A 100 -1.52 22.34 -2.71
N LEU A 101 -1.93 21.30 -3.43
CA LEU A 101 -2.50 20.08 -2.86
C LEU A 101 -1.60 18.87 -3.16
N VAL A 102 -1.30 18.07 -2.14
CA VAL A 102 -0.63 16.76 -2.29
C VAL A 102 -1.54 15.67 -1.78
N VAL A 103 -2.03 14.81 -2.68
CA VAL A 103 -2.88 13.68 -2.32
C VAL A 103 -2.00 12.44 -2.07
N ALA A 104 -1.84 12.06 -0.80
CA ALA A 104 -1.03 10.91 -0.34
C ALA A 104 -1.87 9.91 0.47
N LEU A 105 -3.16 9.75 0.10
CA LEU A 105 -4.16 8.95 0.82
C LEU A 105 -3.95 7.43 0.72
N GLY A 106 -3.03 6.97 -0.14
CA GLY A 106 -2.72 5.56 -0.31
C GLY A 106 -3.85 4.78 -0.99
N ALA A 107 -4.00 3.51 -0.62
CA ALA A 107 -5.03 2.60 -1.11
C ALA A 107 -5.84 2.04 0.05
N GLU A 108 -7.15 1.97 -0.13
CA GLU A 108 -8.10 1.35 0.79
C GLU A 108 -8.20 -0.16 0.50
N LEU A 109 -8.47 -0.95 1.54
CA LEU A 109 -8.81 -2.37 1.39
C LEU A 109 -10.32 -2.50 1.18
N ALA A 110 -10.72 -3.43 0.31
CA ALA A 110 -12.11 -3.67 -0.07
C ALA A 110 -12.47 -5.17 0.00
N PRO A 111 -12.28 -5.85 1.15
CA PRO A 111 -12.55 -7.28 1.27
C PRO A 111 -14.02 -7.63 1.00
N GLU A 112 -14.93 -6.70 1.24
CA GLU A 112 -16.37 -6.85 0.99
C GLU A 112 -16.74 -7.05 -0.48
N THR A 113 -15.81 -6.79 -1.40
CA THR A 113 -16.04 -6.99 -2.84
C THR A 113 -15.94 -8.44 -3.27
N ILE A 114 -15.44 -9.33 -2.38
CA ILE A 114 -15.42 -10.78 -2.61
C ILE A 114 -16.32 -11.44 -1.56
N PRO A 115 -17.40 -12.12 -1.98
CA PRO A 115 -18.32 -12.79 -1.06
C PRO A 115 -17.61 -13.76 -0.13
N GLY A 116 -17.92 -13.72 1.17
CA GLY A 116 -17.37 -14.58 2.22
C GLY A 116 -15.95 -14.26 2.67
N LEU A 117 -15.26 -13.29 2.05
CA LEU A 117 -13.87 -12.99 2.39
C LEU A 117 -13.73 -12.30 3.75
N VAL A 118 -14.66 -11.42 4.09
CA VAL A 118 -14.63 -10.64 5.37
C VAL A 118 -14.76 -11.56 6.57
N GLU A 119 -15.65 -12.53 6.48
CA GLU A 119 -16.00 -13.45 7.56
C GLU A 119 -14.93 -14.51 7.78
N SER A 120 -14.29 -14.95 6.67
CA SER A 120 -13.43 -16.13 6.66
C SER A 120 -11.94 -15.83 6.84
N ALA A 121 -11.48 -14.63 6.43
CA ALA A 121 -10.05 -14.40 6.24
C ALA A 121 -9.40 -13.59 7.35
N HIS A 122 -8.23 -14.04 7.77
CA HIS A 122 -7.23 -13.19 8.40
C HIS A 122 -6.47 -12.37 7.35
N THR A 123 -5.81 -11.30 7.78
CA THR A 123 -4.93 -10.52 6.91
C THR A 123 -3.77 -9.92 7.70
N PHE A 124 -2.63 -9.74 7.06
CA PHE A 124 -1.52 -8.94 7.59
C PHE A 124 -1.37 -7.60 6.86
N TYR A 125 -2.39 -7.18 6.09
CA TYR A 125 -2.39 -5.90 5.38
C TYR A 125 -2.93 -4.73 6.22
N THR A 126 -3.36 -5.02 7.44
CA THR A 126 -3.68 -4.02 8.46
C THR A 126 -2.97 -4.34 9.77
N PHE A 127 -2.76 -3.34 10.61
CA PHE A 127 -2.15 -3.52 11.93
C PHE A 127 -2.97 -4.49 12.80
N ASP A 128 -4.28 -4.25 12.91
CA ASP A 128 -5.17 -5.10 13.71
C ASP A 128 -5.29 -6.51 13.14
N GLY A 129 -5.27 -6.65 11.81
CA GLY A 129 -5.26 -7.94 11.14
C GLY A 129 -4.00 -8.74 11.45
N ALA A 130 -2.83 -8.09 11.42
CA ALA A 130 -1.55 -8.73 11.77
C ALA A 130 -1.51 -9.15 13.26
N VAL A 131 -2.11 -8.34 14.16
CA VAL A 131 -2.27 -8.70 15.58
C VAL A 131 -3.17 -9.93 15.73
N LYS A 132 -4.33 -9.94 15.09
CA LYS A 132 -5.25 -11.09 15.12
C LYS A 132 -4.62 -12.37 14.57
N LEU A 133 -3.86 -12.25 13.46
CA LEU A 133 -3.16 -13.39 12.87
C LEU A 133 -2.05 -13.91 13.79
N ARG A 134 -1.29 -13.01 14.43
CA ARG A 134 -0.30 -13.36 15.46
C ARG A 134 -0.90 -14.21 16.57
N ASP A 135 -2.09 -13.84 17.02
CA ASP A 135 -2.77 -14.52 18.12
C ASP A 135 -3.39 -15.84 17.66
N ALA A 136 -3.77 -15.98 16.38
CA ALA A 136 -4.35 -17.20 15.81
C ALA A 136 -3.33 -18.28 15.44
N LEU A 137 -2.14 -17.89 14.95
CA LEU A 137 -1.12 -18.84 14.47
C LEU A 137 -0.64 -19.87 15.52
N PRO A 138 -0.40 -19.50 16.80
CA PRO A 138 0.02 -20.47 17.83
C PRO A 138 -1.01 -21.55 18.15
N ASP A 139 -2.29 -21.23 18.04
CA ASP A 139 -3.41 -22.11 18.35
C ASP A 139 -3.88 -22.93 17.14
N PHE A 140 -3.25 -22.72 15.97
CA PHE A 140 -3.60 -23.43 14.76
C PHE A 140 -3.30 -24.93 14.89
N SER A 141 -4.32 -25.74 14.69
CA SER A 141 -4.25 -27.22 14.78
C SER A 141 -4.66 -27.94 13.48
N GLY A 142 -4.96 -27.15 12.45
CA GLY A 142 -5.28 -27.67 11.12
C GLY A 142 -4.05 -28.11 10.32
N ARG A 143 -4.27 -28.45 9.05
CA ARG A 143 -3.24 -28.91 8.14
C ARG A 143 -2.91 -27.89 7.06
N THR A 144 -3.90 -27.21 6.51
CA THR A 144 -3.80 -26.43 5.28
C THR A 144 -3.95 -24.95 5.54
N VAL A 145 -2.90 -24.17 5.26
CA VAL A 145 -2.92 -22.71 5.29
C VAL A 145 -2.94 -22.19 3.86
N ALA A 146 -3.98 -21.44 3.50
CA ALA A 146 -4.09 -20.75 2.21
C ALA A 146 -3.76 -19.27 2.37
N VAL A 147 -2.72 -18.80 1.69
CA VAL A 147 -2.43 -17.38 1.51
C VAL A 147 -2.95 -16.98 0.13
N VAL A 148 -3.81 -15.97 0.03
CA VAL A 148 -4.51 -15.65 -1.23
C VAL A 148 -4.38 -14.18 -1.59
N VAL A 149 -3.78 -13.89 -2.74
CA VAL A 149 -3.92 -12.58 -3.38
C VAL A 149 -5.29 -12.53 -4.04
N SER A 150 -6.21 -11.79 -3.44
CA SER A 150 -7.62 -11.86 -3.83
C SER A 150 -7.93 -11.11 -5.13
N ALA A 151 -7.22 -10.01 -5.41
CA ALA A 151 -7.39 -9.22 -6.64
C ALA A 151 -6.15 -8.37 -6.96
N LEU A 152 -6.12 -7.83 -8.18
CA LEU A 152 -5.09 -6.88 -8.65
C LEU A 152 -5.72 -5.50 -8.92
N PRO A 153 -4.98 -4.39 -8.72
CA PRO A 153 -3.66 -4.32 -8.11
C PRO A 153 -3.71 -4.41 -6.58
N TYR A 154 -2.58 -4.72 -5.96
CA TYR A 154 -2.39 -4.69 -4.51
C TYR A 154 -1.09 -3.98 -4.15
N LYS A 155 -0.96 -3.48 -2.92
CA LYS A 155 0.26 -2.83 -2.43
C LYS A 155 1.28 -3.84 -1.95
N CYS A 156 2.58 -3.47 -2.05
CA CYS A 156 3.72 -4.29 -1.64
C CYS A 156 3.79 -5.66 -2.35
N PRO A 157 4.25 -5.70 -3.61
CA PRO A 157 4.21 -6.92 -4.42
C PRO A 157 5.04 -8.10 -3.85
N GLY A 158 6.01 -7.83 -2.98
CA GLY A 158 6.77 -8.86 -2.26
C GLY A 158 6.02 -9.47 -1.09
N ALA A 159 5.16 -8.72 -0.42
CA ALA A 159 4.57 -9.12 0.87
C ALA A 159 3.78 -10.44 0.86
N PRO A 160 3.01 -10.82 -0.17
CA PRO A 160 2.35 -12.12 -0.19
C PRO A 160 3.33 -13.28 -0.15
N HIS A 161 4.44 -13.16 -0.87
CA HIS A 161 5.49 -14.17 -0.95
C HIS A 161 6.25 -14.27 0.39
N GLU A 162 6.65 -13.12 0.95
CA GLU A 162 7.25 -13.03 2.28
C GLU A 162 6.32 -13.60 3.35
N GLY A 163 5.03 -13.19 3.33
CA GLY A 163 4.03 -13.66 4.29
C GLY A 163 3.87 -15.17 4.28
N ALA A 164 3.78 -15.77 3.10
CA ALA A 164 3.69 -17.22 2.96
C ALA A 164 4.95 -17.94 3.50
N MET A 165 6.14 -17.44 3.15
CA MET A 165 7.41 -18.01 3.64
C MET A 165 7.57 -17.85 5.16
N LEU A 166 7.23 -16.71 5.72
CA LEU A 166 7.30 -16.46 7.17
C LEU A 166 6.29 -17.31 7.96
N ILE A 167 5.09 -17.56 7.41
CA ILE A 167 4.11 -18.48 8.01
C ILE A 167 4.66 -19.91 7.97
N ALA A 168 5.24 -20.35 6.86
CA ALA A 168 5.86 -21.67 6.76
C ALA A 168 7.03 -21.82 7.76
N ASP A 169 7.88 -20.80 7.88
CA ASP A 169 8.97 -20.75 8.86
C ASP A 169 8.48 -20.78 10.31
N PHE A 170 7.36 -20.09 10.60
CA PHE A 170 6.72 -20.11 11.92
C PHE A 170 6.36 -21.54 12.35
N PHE A 171 5.80 -22.34 11.43
CA PHE A 171 5.47 -23.75 11.71
C PHE A 171 6.71 -24.63 11.72
N ARG A 172 7.70 -24.40 10.86
CA ARG A 172 8.98 -25.11 10.84
C ARG A 172 9.73 -24.94 12.16
N LYS A 173 9.85 -23.75 12.71
CA LYS A 173 10.47 -23.47 14.02
C LYS A 173 9.78 -24.20 15.18
N ARG A 174 8.55 -24.68 14.99
CA ARG A 174 7.77 -25.47 15.96
C ARG A 174 7.76 -26.97 15.68
N GLY A 175 8.50 -27.42 14.66
CA GLY A 175 8.54 -28.84 14.25
C GLY A 175 7.24 -29.33 13.64
N LEU A 176 6.46 -28.43 13.02
CA LEU A 176 5.17 -28.71 12.39
C LEU A 176 5.21 -28.68 10.85
N ASP A 177 6.39 -28.49 10.25
CA ASP A 177 6.59 -28.41 8.80
C ASP A 177 6.16 -29.65 8.02
N GLN A 178 6.15 -30.83 8.65
CA GLN A 178 5.62 -32.06 8.06
C GLN A 178 4.10 -32.25 8.25
N LYS A 179 3.46 -31.37 9.02
CA LYS A 179 2.02 -31.46 9.35
C LYS A 179 1.21 -30.35 8.71
N VAL A 180 1.85 -29.19 8.48
CA VAL A 180 1.19 -28.00 7.95
C VAL A 180 1.70 -27.70 6.54
N GLU A 181 0.78 -27.62 5.61
CA GLU A 181 1.04 -27.26 4.22
C GLU A 181 0.65 -25.80 4.00
N VAL A 182 1.55 -25.01 3.41
CA VAL A 182 1.30 -23.59 3.10
C VAL A 182 1.19 -23.42 1.59
N HIS A 183 0.07 -22.89 1.13
CA HIS A 183 -0.24 -22.64 -0.26
C HIS A 183 -0.39 -21.14 -0.51
N LEU A 184 0.21 -20.64 -1.60
CA LEU A 184 0.05 -19.25 -2.05
C LEU A 184 -0.65 -19.21 -3.40
N PHE A 185 -1.84 -18.62 -3.43
CA PHE A 185 -2.66 -18.44 -4.63
C PHE A 185 -2.60 -16.99 -5.10
N THR A 186 -2.47 -16.77 -6.41
CA THR A 186 -2.46 -15.42 -7.00
C THR A 186 -3.04 -15.43 -8.41
N PRO A 187 -3.76 -14.37 -8.83
CA PRO A 187 -4.16 -14.20 -10.22
C PRO A 187 -2.99 -13.89 -11.16
N GLU A 188 -1.81 -13.59 -10.62
CA GLU A 188 -0.59 -13.36 -11.39
C GLU A 188 -0.03 -14.67 -12.00
N PRO A 189 0.58 -14.63 -13.20
CA PRO A 189 1.15 -15.82 -13.83
C PRO A 189 2.50 -16.23 -13.23
N GLN A 190 3.16 -15.35 -12.50
CA GLN A 190 4.43 -15.58 -11.79
C GLN A 190 4.55 -14.64 -10.59
N PRO A 191 5.46 -14.92 -9.64
CA PRO A 191 5.76 -13.95 -8.58
C PRO A 191 6.29 -12.64 -9.15
N MET A 192 5.81 -11.50 -8.62
CA MET A 192 6.32 -10.16 -8.91
C MET A 192 6.55 -9.87 -10.42
N PRO A 193 5.52 -9.96 -11.27
CA PRO A 193 5.71 -9.93 -12.74
C PRO A 193 6.41 -8.67 -13.25
N VAL A 194 6.24 -7.51 -12.60
CA VAL A 194 6.90 -6.25 -12.98
C VAL A 194 8.43 -6.31 -12.78
N ALA A 195 8.91 -7.18 -11.90
CA ALA A 195 10.35 -7.39 -11.70
C ALA A 195 11.01 -8.24 -12.81
N GLY A 196 10.20 -8.77 -13.72
CA GLY A 196 10.65 -9.58 -14.86
C GLY A 196 10.74 -11.07 -14.56
N PRO A 197 10.91 -11.90 -15.61
CA PRO A 197 10.81 -13.36 -15.50
C PRO A 197 11.93 -13.98 -14.66
N ALA A 198 13.15 -13.46 -14.73
CA ALA A 198 14.28 -14.01 -13.98
C ALA A 198 14.11 -13.86 -12.47
N LEU A 199 13.64 -12.68 -12.01
CA LEU A 199 13.35 -12.45 -10.59
C LEU A 199 12.10 -13.21 -10.15
N GLY A 200 11.08 -13.30 -10.99
CA GLY A 200 9.90 -14.14 -10.72
C GLY A 200 10.25 -15.60 -10.47
N GLU A 201 11.14 -16.18 -11.29
CA GLU A 201 11.60 -17.56 -11.11
C GLU A 201 12.45 -17.72 -9.84
N ALA A 202 13.32 -16.77 -9.54
CA ALA A 202 14.09 -16.78 -8.29
C ALA A 202 13.17 -16.77 -7.05
N VAL A 203 12.11 -15.95 -7.04
CA VAL A 203 11.13 -15.92 -5.95
C VAL A 203 10.33 -17.25 -5.90
N ARG A 204 9.97 -17.83 -7.04
CA ARG A 204 9.32 -19.15 -7.08
C ARG A 204 10.20 -20.22 -6.43
N GLN A 205 11.50 -20.21 -6.72
CA GLN A 205 12.45 -21.15 -6.10
C GLN A 205 12.58 -20.90 -4.59
N MET A 206 12.58 -19.62 -4.14
CA MET A 206 12.57 -19.31 -2.71
C MET A 206 11.33 -19.85 -2.01
N LEU A 207 10.14 -19.69 -2.60
CA LEU A 207 8.89 -20.26 -2.08
C LEU A 207 8.99 -21.78 -1.93
N SER A 208 9.42 -22.48 -2.99
CA SER A 208 9.58 -23.94 -2.97
C SER A 208 10.58 -24.39 -1.91
N ASN A 209 11.73 -23.72 -1.80
CA ASN A 209 12.76 -24.04 -0.79
C ASN A 209 12.27 -23.84 0.66
N ASN A 210 11.28 -22.96 0.85
CA ASN A 210 10.65 -22.73 2.15
C ASN A 210 9.36 -23.54 2.37
N GLY A 211 9.08 -24.54 1.51
CA GLY A 211 7.94 -25.43 1.66
C GLY A 211 6.59 -24.80 1.31
N VAL A 212 6.60 -23.73 0.50
CA VAL A 212 5.36 -23.06 0.05
C VAL A 212 5.00 -23.53 -1.36
N SER A 213 3.77 -24.04 -1.54
CA SER A 213 3.19 -24.41 -2.83
C SER A 213 2.62 -23.15 -3.51
N PHE A 214 3.18 -22.78 -4.67
CA PHE A 214 2.77 -21.60 -5.42
C PHE A 214 1.77 -21.93 -6.53
N HIS A 215 0.60 -21.29 -6.54
CA HIS A 215 -0.50 -21.47 -7.48
C HIS A 215 -0.76 -20.19 -8.28
N ALA A 216 -0.20 -20.12 -9.48
CA ALA A 216 -0.40 -19.01 -10.42
C ALA A 216 -1.76 -19.08 -11.11
N LEU A 217 -2.25 -17.92 -11.60
CA LEU A 217 -3.48 -17.80 -12.38
C LEU A 217 -4.74 -18.30 -11.64
N HIS A 218 -4.76 -18.14 -10.32
CA HIS A 218 -5.92 -18.42 -9.47
C HIS A 218 -6.57 -17.12 -9.05
N LYS A 219 -7.62 -16.72 -9.76
CA LYS A 219 -8.41 -15.52 -9.42
C LYS A 219 -9.57 -15.94 -8.53
N LEU A 220 -9.51 -15.50 -7.27
CA LEU A 220 -10.56 -15.77 -6.28
C LEU A 220 -11.88 -15.14 -6.69
N SER A 221 -12.97 -15.91 -6.68
CA SER A 221 -14.33 -15.44 -6.98
C SER A 221 -15.21 -15.32 -5.73
N ARG A 222 -15.09 -16.25 -4.80
CA ARG A 222 -15.78 -16.25 -3.51
C ARG A 222 -15.11 -17.19 -2.51
N VAL A 223 -15.44 -17.03 -1.25
CA VAL A 223 -15.09 -17.95 -0.16
C VAL A 223 -16.38 -18.54 0.40
N ASP A 224 -16.39 -19.84 0.59
CA ASP A 224 -17.45 -20.54 1.34
C ASP A 224 -16.97 -20.74 2.78
N GLU A 225 -17.56 -20.00 3.72
CA GLU A 225 -17.17 -20.02 5.12
C GLU A 225 -17.51 -21.38 5.78
N ASP A 226 -18.70 -21.91 5.50
CA ASP A 226 -19.18 -23.16 6.12
C ASP A 226 -18.39 -24.38 5.65
N ALA A 227 -18.10 -24.44 4.34
CA ALA A 227 -17.29 -25.50 3.74
C ALA A 227 -15.78 -25.29 3.92
N ARG A 228 -15.34 -24.07 4.33
CA ARG A 228 -13.93 -23.63 4.32
C ARG A 228 -13.28 -23.85 2.97
N GLU A 229 -13.92 -23.36 1.92
CA GLU A 229 -13.54 -23.62 0.55
C GLU A 229 -13.34 -22.33 -0.26
N LEU A 230 -12.25 -22.27 -1.03
CA LEU A 230 -11.94 -21.19 -1.97
C LEU A 230 -12.44 -21.58 -3.35
N HIS A 231 -13.20 -20.68 -3.98
CA HIS A 231 -13.64 -20.87 -5.36
C HIS A 231 -12.89 -19.91 -6.29
N PHE A 232 -12.27 -20.45 -7.34
CA PHE A 232 -11.48 -19.72 -8.31
C PHE A 232 -12.14 -19.73 -9.69
N GLU A 233 -11.98 -18.65 -10.46
CA GLU A 233 -12.50 -18.57 -11.82
C GLU A 233 -11.81 -19.59 -12.74
N GLY A 234 -12.57 -20.60 -13.20
CA GLY A 234 -12.08 -21.61 -14.13
C GLY A 234 -10.97 -22.53 -13.60
N LYS A 235 -10.90 -22.72 -12.30
CA LYS A 235 -10.00 -23.63 -11.60
C LYS A 235 -10.78 -24.49 -10.62
N ASP A 236 -10.13 -25.55 -10.13
CA ASP A 236 -10.69 -26.39 -9.07
C ASP A 236 -10.78 -25.60 -7.75
N ASP A 237 -11.80 -25.94 -6.97
CA ASP A 237 -12.01 -25.42 -5.63
C ASP A 237 -10.92 -25.96 -4.67
N PHE A 238 -10.66 -25.22 -3.59
CA PHE A 238 -9.59 -25.56 -2.66
C PHE A 238 -10.05 -25.41 -1.20
N GLN A 239 -9.93 -26.49 -0.43
CA GLN A 239 -10.25 -26.47 1.01
C GLN A 239 -9.07 -25.98 1.86
N TYR A 240 -9.36 -25.21 2.88
CA TYR A 240 -8.38 -24.66 3.81
C TYR A 240 -8.81 -24.82 5.27
N ASP A 241 -7.84 -24.81 6.17
CA ASP A 241 -8.10 -24.73 7.62
C ASP A 241 -7.86 -23.32 8.17
N LEU A 242 -6.92 -22.57 7.56
CA LEU A 242 -6.67 -21.17 7.85
C LEU A 242 -6.53 -20.39 6.54
N LEU A 243 -7.33 -19.34 6.39
CA LEU A 243 -7.25 -18.42 5.26
C LEU A 243 -6.58 -17.10 5.68
N VAL A 244 -5.52 -16.73 4.94
CA VAL A 244 -4.83 -15.44 5.08
C VAL A 244 -4.92 -14.72 3.75
N ALA A 245 -5.69 -13.63 3.70
CA ALA A 245 -5.94 -12.92 2.46
C ALA A 245 -5.13 -11.62 2.35
N ILE A 246 -4.67 -11.35 1.14
CA ILE A 246 -4.34 -10.01 0.65
C ILE A 246 -5.63 -9.48 0.02
N PRO A 247 -6.38 -8.62 0.72
CA PRO A 247 -7.70 -8.20 0.24
C PRO A 247 -7.63 -7.39 -1.06
N PRO A 248 -8.72 -7.28 -1.81
CA PRO A 248 -8.81 -6.33 -2.89
C PRO A 248 -8.50 -4.90 -2.42
N HIS A 249 -7.89 -4.10 -3.31
CA HIS A 249 -7.55 -2.72 -3.04
C HIS A 249 -8.34 -1.80 -3.98
N ARG A 250 -8.69 -0.61 -3.47
CA ARG A 250 -9.30 0.46 -4.26
C ARG A 250 -8.66 1.80 -3.94
N GLY A 251 -8.84 2.77 -4.81
CA GLY A 251 -8.44 4.15 -4.53
C GLY A 251 -9.32 4.80 -3.47
N SER A 252 -8.86 5.93 -2.94
CA SER A 252 -9.58 6.68 -1.91
C SER A 252 -10.93 7.20 -2.46
N ARG A 253 -12.00 6.97 -1.70
CA ARG A 253 -13.33 7.51 -2.01
C ARG A 253 -13.32 9.03 -2.16
N VAL A 254 -12.59 9.72 -1.29
CA VAL A 254 -12.48 11.19 -1.31
C VAL A 254 -11.86 11.70 -2.62
N ALA A 255 -10.86 10.99 -3.15
CA ALA A 255 -10.24 11.34 -4.42
C ALA A 255 -11.17 11.03 -5.62
N CYS A 256 -11.93 9.92 -5.54
CA CYS A 256 -12.94 9.58 -6.56
C CYS A 256 -14.05 10.63 -6.64
N GLU A 257 -14.61 11.00 -5.51
CA GLU A 257 -15.68 12.01 -5.41
C GLU A 257 -15.23 13.40 -5.87
N ALA A 258 -13.94 13.72 -5.72
CA ALA A 258 -13.34 14.96 -6.23
C ALA A 258 -13.06 14.94 -7.75
N GLY A 259 -13.31 13.82 -8.45
CA GLY A 259 -13.03 13.70 -9.88
C GLY A 259 -11.55 13.59 -10.23
N LEU A 260 -10.69 13.25 -9.26
CA LEU A 260 -9.24 13.15 -9.47
C LEU A 260 -8.81 11.78 -10.03
N THR A 261 -9.69 10.78 -10.03
CA THR A 261 -9.34 9.40 -10.39
C THR A 261 -9.77 9.03 -11.82
N ASN A 262 -9.11 8.02 -12.36
CA ASN A 262 -9.58 7.33 -13.57
C ASN A 262 -10.72 6.35 -13.24
N GLU A 263 -11.24 5.66 -14.25
CA GLU A 263 -12.32 4.66 -14.11
C GLU A 263 -11.97 3.50 -13.17
N ALA A 264 -10.67 3.19 -13.02
CA ALA A 264 -10.19 2.17 -12.10
C ALA A 264 -10.03 2.68 -10.65
N GLY A 265 -10.39 3.94 -10.38
CA GLY A 265 -10.36 4.56 -9.06
C GLY A 265 -8.98 5.08 -8.62
N TRP A 266 -7.96 5.10 -9.49
CA TRP A 266 -6.61 5.57 -9.17
C TRP A 266 -6.35 6.95 -9.78
N ILE A 267 -5.54 7.79 -9.11
CA ILE A 267 -5.22 9.15 -9.59
C ILE A 267 -4.17 9.07 -10.70
N PRO A 268 -4.50 9.42 -11.95
CA PRO A 268 -3.52 9.54 -13.02
C PRO A 268 -2.58 10.71 -12.73
N VAL A 269 -1.29 10.50 -12.90
CA VAL A 269 -0.28 11.54 -12.74
C VAL A 269 0.73 11.47 -13.88
N ASP A 270 1.36 12.59 -14.16
CA ASP A 270 2.55 12.59 -15.00
C ASP A 270 3.64 11.74 -14.34
N ARG A 271 4.25 10.86 -15.12
CA ARG A 271 5.20 9.87 -14.61
C ARG A 271 6.44 10.48 -13.96
N LEU A 272 6.89 11.61 -14.45
CA LEU A 272 8.15 12.23 -14.03
C LEU A 272 7.92 13.28 -12.93
N THR A 273 6.82 14.01 -13.01
CA THR A 273 6.53 15.17 -12.16
C THR A 273 5.56 14.87 -11.03
N LEU A 274 4.76 13.80 -11.16
CA LEU A 274 3.66 13.40 -10.26
C LEU A 274 2.54 14.43 -10.15
N GLN A 275 2.49 15.39 -11.08
CA GLN A 275 1.43 16.35 -11.20
C GLN A 275 0.17 15.67 -11.75
N THR A 276 -0.99 16.02 -11.21
CA THR A 276 -2.28 15.60 -11.75
C THR A 276 -2.66 16.47 -12.96
N GLN A 277 -3.85 16.25 -13.52
CA GLN A 277 -4.37 17.15 -14.58
C GLN A 277 -4.77 18.54 -14.03
N THR A 278 -4.84 18.71 -12.73
CA THR A 278 -5.17 19.97 -12.06
C THR A 278 -3.88 20.72 -11.69
N GLU A 279 -3.80 21.97 -12.09
CA GLU A 279 -2.67 22.84 -11.72
C GLU A 279 -2.56 22.98 -10.19
N GLY A 280 -1.33 22.94 -9.67
CA GLY A 280 -1.05 23.00 -8.23
C GLY A 280 -1.45 21.75 -7.44
N ALA A 281 -2.00 20.69 -8.10
CA ALA A 281 -2.36 19.46 -7.46
C ALA A 281 -1.44 18.30 -7.87
N TYR A 282 -0.87 17.64 -6.88
CA TYR A 282 0.02 16.49 -7.00
C TYR A 282 -0.59 15.27 -6.32
N ALA A 283 -0.25 14.08 -6.78
CA ALA A 283 -0.57 12.85 -6.06
C ALA A 283 0.63 11.90 -6.05
N LEU A 284 0.74 11.09 -4.99
CA LEU A 284 1.88 10.19 -4.82
C LEU A 284 1.51 8.91 -4.05
N GLY A 285 2.40 7.92 -4.13
CA GLY A 285 2.26 6.65 -3.46
C GLY A 285 1.15 5.77 -4.05
N ASP A 286 0.58 4.93 -3.20
CA ASP A 286 -0.37 3.90 -3.62
C ASP A 286 -1.70 4.46 -4.17
N ALA A 287 -1.97 5.76 -3.96
CA ALA A 287 -3.14 6.44 -4.53
C ALA A 287 -3.05 6.62 -6.05
N THR A 288 -1.86 6.53 -6.64
CA THR A 288 -1.60 6.91 -8.03
C THR A 288 -1.68 5.77 -9.02
N ALA A 289 -1.97 6.12 -10.29
CA ALA A 289 -1.76 5.28 -11.46
C ALA A 289 -0.58 5.84 -12.26
N VAL A 290 0.58 5.23 -12.12
CA VAL A 290 1.81 5.61 -12.84
C VAL A 290 2.14 4.54 -13.88
N SER A 291 2.02 4.88 -15.16
CA SER A 291 2.46 3.99 -16.24
C SER A 291 3.99 4.03 -16.37
N ILE A 292 4.60 2.87 -16.51
CA ILE A 292 6.03 2.74 -16.73
C ILE A 292 6.33 2.17 -18.11
N PRO A 293 7.55 2.38 -18.66
CA PRO A 293 7.93 1.82 -19.96
C PRO A 293 7.82 0.30 -19.99
N GLY A 294 7.35 -0.24 -21.11
CA GLY A 294 7.14 -1.66 -21.30
C GLY A 294 5.65 -2.05 -21.32
N ARG A 295 5.39 -3.30 -21.67
CA ARG A 295 4.05 -3.87 -21.72
C ARG A 295 4.08 -5.29 -21.21
N TRP A 296 3.08 -5.62 -20.39
CA TRP A 296 2.84 -7.01 -19.96
C TRP A 296 2.31 -7.86 -21.12
N LYS A 297 1.32 -7.29 -21.81
CA LYS A 297 0.77 -7.75 -23.09
C LYS A 297 0.68 -6.53 -24.01
N PRO A 298 0.54 -6.70 -25.33
CA PRO A 298 0.47 -5.56 -26.26
C PRO A 298 -0.53 -4.48 -25.82
N GLU A 299 -1.66 -4.89 -25.24
CA GLU A 299 -2.78 -4.02 -24.87
C GLU A 299 -2.70 -3.51 -23.42
N VAL A 300 -1.80 -4.08 -22.57
CA VAL A 300 -1.74 -3.79 -21.14
C VAL A 300 -0.42 -3.11 -20.80
N PRO A 301 -0.43 -1.80 -20.48
CA PRO A 301 0.77 -1.12 -20.03
C PRO A 301 1.25 -1.70 -18.68
N LEU A 302 2.54 -1.65 -18.46
CA LEU A 302 3.08 -1.89 -17.13
C LEU A 302 2.79 -0.70 -16.22
N MET A 303 2.39 -1.00 -15.00
CA MET A 303 2.13 0.00 -13.98
C MET A 303 3.18 -0.09 -12.88
N LEU A 304 3.57 1.06 -12.34
CA LEU A 304 4.45 1.12 -11.19
C LEU A 304 3.79 0.37 -10.02
N PRO A 305 4.50 -0.57 -9.38
CA PRO A 305 3.96 -1.27 -8.22
C PRO A 305 3.67 -0.30 -7.07
N LYS A 306 2.62 -0.58 -6.31
CA LYS A 306 2.28 0.18 -5.11
C LYS A 306 3.21 -0.24 -3.97
N ALA A 307 4.17 0.62 -3.62
CA ALA A 307 5.13 0.33 -2.56
C ALA A 307 5.68 1.60 -1.90
N GLY A 308 5.97 1.51 -0.59
CA GLY A 308 6.44 2.64 0.20
C GLY A 308 7.76 3.24 -0.28
N VAL A 309 8.65 2.45 -0.89
CA VAL A 309 9.91 2.93 -1.49
C VAL A 309 9.65 3.92 -2.62
N PHE A 310 8.65 3.66 -3.46
CA PHE A 310 8.27 4.59 -4.51
C PHE A 310 7.58 5.83 -3.94
N ALA A 311 6.67 5.66 -2.97
CA ALA A 311 6.01 6.78 -2.30
C ALA A 311 7.03 7.74 -1.65
N HIS A 312 8.10 7.21 -1.04
CA HIS A 312 9.18 8.00 -0.47
C HIS A 312 9.94 8.81 -1.55
N ALA A 313 10.33 8.17 -2.66
CA ALA A 313 11.04 8.84 -3.74
C ALA A 313 10.17 9.90 -4.44
N GLN A 314 8.90 9.57 -4.69
CA GLN A 314 7.90 10.47 -5.26
C GLN A 314 7.68 11.72 -4.39
N ALA A 315 7.58 11.53 -3.07
CA ALA A 315 7.39 12.63 -2.13
C ALA A 315 8.52 13.66 -2.18
N LYS A 316 9.78 13.21 -2.35
CA LYS A 316 10.92 14.11 -2.52
C LYS A 316 10.81 14.93 -3.81
N VAL A 317 10.46 14.29 -4.92
CA VAL A 317 10.29 15.00 -6.21
C VAL A 317 9.17 16.03 -6.10
N VAL A 318 8.01 15.67 -5.55
CA VAL A 318 6.88 16.59 -5.37
C VAL A 318 7.26 17.77 -4.46
N ALA A 319 7.93 17.51 -3.34
CA ALA A 319 8.37 18.56 -2.42
C ALA A 319 9.32 19.54 -3.08
N GLN A 320 10.30 19.06 -3.82
CA GLN A 320 11.26 19.88 -4.55
C GLN A 320 10.59 20.71 -5.64
N ARG A 321 9.65 20.14 -6.40
CA ARG A 321 8.90 20.86 -7.44
C ARG A 321 8.06 21.99 -6.84
N ILE A 322 7.26 21.70 -5.82
CA ILE A 322 6.44 22.73 -5.16
C ILE A 322 7.34 23.83 -4.58
N THR A 323 8.48 23.48 -3.99
CA THR A 323 9.44 24.47 -3.49
C THR A 323 9.96 25.38 -4.60
N ALA A 324 10.38 24.81 -5.72
CA ALA A 324 10.87 25.57 -6.87
C ALA A 324 9.78 26.48 -7.46
N GLU A 325 8.54 25.98 -7.61
CA GLU A 325 7.41 26.77 -8.08
C GLU A 325 7.10 27.97 -7.15
N ILE A 326 7.16 27.76 -5.82
CA ILE A 326 6.97 28.84 -4.83
C ILE A 326 8.10 29.87 -4.91
N SER A 327 9.34 29.41 -5.13
CA SER A 327 10.53 30.28 -5.21
C SER A 327 10.71 30.92 -6.59
N GLY A 328 9.93 30.51 -7.60
CA GLY A 328 10.09 30.96 -8.99
C GLY A 328 11.38 30.46 -9.63
N GLU A 329 11.87 29.31 -9.22
CA GLU A 329 13.07 28.66 -9.72
C GLU A 329 12.73 27.57 -10.75
N ASP A 330 13.58 27.42 -11.77
CA ASP A 330 13.48 26.29 -12.70
C ASP A 330 13.90 24.99 -11.99
N PHE A 331 13.02 23.99 -12.00
CA PHE A 331 13.28 22.72 -11.37
C PHE A 331 13.29 21.56 -12.38
N LEU A 332 14.40 20.79 -12.41
CA LEU A 332 14.63 19.73 -13.37
C LEU A 332 14.57 18.31 -12.78
N SER A 333 14.34 18.15 -11.46
CA SER A 333 14.29 16.80 -10.89
C SER A 333 13.03 16.05 -11.29
N GLU A 334 13.22 14.80 -11.64
CA GLU A 334 12.19 13.90 -12.13
C GLU A 334 12.20 12.61 -11.31
N PHE A 335 11.05 11.97 -11.22
CA PHE A 335 10.94 10.68 -10.57
C PHE A 335 11.58 9.58 -11.44
N PRO A 336 12.68 8.95 -10.99
CA PRO A 336 13.42 8.01 -11.82
C PRO A 336 12.75 6.64 -11.98
N GLY A 337 11.67 6.35 -11.20
CA GLY A 337 11.00 5.07 -11.21
C GLY A 337 11.84 3.91 -10.64
N VAL A 338 12.93 4.20 -9.94
CA VAL A 338 13.83 3.19 -9.36
C VAL A 338 13.35 2.84 -7.94
N GLY A 339 13.26 1.57 -7.66
CA GLY A 339 12.93 1.03 -6.34
C GLY A 339 13.65 -0.28 -6.09
N TYR A 340 13.65 -0.71 -4.84
CA TYR A 340 14.19 -2.01 -4.41
C TYR A 340 13.23 -2.65 -3.45
N CYS A 341 13.27 -3.99 -3.40
CA CYS A 341 12.51 -4.78 -2.46
C CYS A 341 13.46 -5.80 -1.81
N MET A 342 13.36 -5.93 -0.49
CA MET A 342 14.02 -7.01 0.26
C MET A 342 12.94 -8.02 0.61
N LEU A 343 13.20 -9.30 0.36
CA LEU A 343 12.29 -10.38 0.71
C LEU A 343 12.84 -11.14 1.93
N ALA A 344 12.06 -11.16 3.02
CA ALA A 344 12.34 -12.01 4.17
C ALA A 344 11.84 -13.44 3.88
N ALA A 345 12.70 -14.43 4.09
CA ALA A 345 12.40 -15.83 3.78
C ALA A 345 12.36 -16.75 5.02
N GLY A 346 12.48 -16.18 6.24
CA GLY A 346 12.51 -16.92 7.49
C GLY A 346 13.89 -17.22 8.01
#